data_8281df142086130421a9287ff6eeef6a
#
_entry.id   8281df142086130421a9287ff6eeef6a
#
_cell.length_a   1.000
_cell.length_b   1.000
_cell.length_c   1.000
_cell.angle_alpha   90.00
_cell.angle_beta   90.00
_cell.angle_gamma   90.00
#
_symmetry.space_group_name_H-M   'P 1'
#
loop_
_entity.id
_entity.type
_entity.pdbx_description
1 polymer ?
#
loop_
_entity_poly.entity_id
_entity_poly.type
_entity_poly.pdbx_seq_one_letter_code
_entity_poly.pdbx_strand_id
1 'polypeptide(L)'
;MPQVSIITPCYNSSEFLEETIQSVLHQNFTDWEWIITDDKSSDNSVEIIKKQQDSRIILIEAEKNGGAGHARNLSLEKATGRYITFLDADDYWEPNFLSEMISFMQSENAELAYCTYARCDEHLQPKIADFEADIEVNFDNLLKTCRLSLLASMYDSERVGKEFFPEGSKREDHVMWLNLLKKIPYGKPLKKTLAKYRMREGSVSRNKTNIMKDQYLVYKEHMNFSTLKSLYYTANWAFNGFKK
;
A
#
# COMPACT_ATOMS: atom_id res chain seq x y z
N MET A 1 5.80 -19.52 -12.03
CA MET A 1 5.85 -18.44 -11.01
C MET A 1 4.60 -17.60 -11.23
N PRO A 2 3.92 -17.15 -10.20
CA PRO A 2 2.74 -16.31 -10.35
C PRO A 2 3.09 -14.98 -11.04
N GLN A 3 2.10 -14.37 -11.69
CA GLN A 3 2.31 -13.07 -12.32
C GLN A 3 2.27 -11.93 -11.30
N VAL A 4 1.47 -12.07 -10.22
CA VAL A 4 1.29 -11.04 -9.18
C VAL A 4 1.63 -11.60 -7.81
N SER A 5 2.39 -10.85 -7.00
CA SER A 5 2.48 -11.04 -5.55
C SER A 5 1.67 -9.96 -4.83
N ILE A 6 0.69 -10.41 -4.04
CA ILE A 6 -0.11 -9.57 -3.14
C ILE A 6 0.55 -9.62 -1.76
N ILE A 7 0.78 -8.47 -1.15
CA ILE A 7 1.49 -8.32 0.13
C ILE A 7 0.54 -7.74 1.17
N THR A 8 0.32 -8.48 2.27
CA THR A 8 -0.57 -8.04 3.35
C THR A 8 0.11 -8.15 4.71
N PRO A 9 0.27 -7.06 5.45
CA PRO A 9 0.58 -7.11 6.87
C PRO A 9 -0.71 -7.36 7.66
N CYS A 10 -0.69 -8.27 8.60
CA CYS A 10 -1.83 -8.59 9.47
C CYS A 10 -1.44 -8.44 10.94
N TYR A 11 -2.21 -7.67 11.69
CA TYR A 11 -2.08 -7.56 13.15
C TYR A 11 -3.41 -7.24 13.78
N ASN A 12 -3.97 -8.17 14.58
CA ASN A 12 -5.25 -8.05 15.24
C ASN A 12 -6.36 -7.53 14.32
N SER A 13 -6.54 -8.23 13.19
CA SER A 13 -7.44 -7.82 12.09
C SER A 13 -8.67 -8.72 11.92
N SER A 14 -8.95 -9.61 12.89
CA SER A 14 -10.00 -10.64 12.79
C SER A 14 -11.39 -10.09 12.43
N GLU A 15 -11.66 -8.82 12.73
CA GLU A 15 -12.94 -8.16 12.49
C GLU A 15 -13.25 -7.98 10.99
N PHE A 16 -12.23 -7.63 10.19
CA PHE A 16 -12.41 -7.27 8.76
C PHE A 16 -11.73 -8.26 7.80
N LEU A 17 -10.85 -9.08 8.32
CA LEU A 17 -9.96 -9.94 7.54
C LEU A 17 -10.71 -10.90 6.62
N GLU A 18 -11.85 -11.43 7.04
CA GLU A 18 -12.65 -12.34 6.19
C GLU A 18 -13.17 -11.64 4.92
N GLU A 19 -13.65 -10.39 5.04
CA GLU A 19 -14.09 -9.61 3.87
C GLU A 19 -12.92 -9.29 2.94
N THR A 20 -11.76 -8.95 3.50
CA THR A 20 -10.52 -8.74 2.72
C THR A 20 -10.12 -10.01 1.98
N ILE A 21 -10.16 -11.17 2.64
CA ILE A 21 -9.86 -12.47 2.02
C ILE A 21 -10.82 -12.75 0.86
N GLN A 22 -12.10 -12.57 1.07
CA GLN A 22 -13.09 -12.79 0.00
C GLN A 22 -12.86 -11.85 -1.19
N SER A 23 -12.42 -10.61 -0.97
CA SER A 23 -12.12 -9.68 -2.06
C SER A 23 -10.97 -10.14 -2.96
N VAL A 24 -9.99 -10.86 -2.41
CA VAL A 24 -8.88 -11.44 -3.17
C VAL A 24 -9.29 -12.75 -3.85
N LEU A 25 -9.99 -13.62 -3.15
CA LEU A 25 -10.44 -14.91 -3.71
C LEU A 25 -11.40 -14.74 -4.88
N HIS A 26 -12.18 -13.66 -4.89
CA HIS A 26 -13.14 -13.34 -5.97
C HIS A 26 -12.51 -12.47 -7.09
N GLN A 27 -11.20 -12.27 -7.12
CA GLN A 27 -10.57 -11.60 -8.26
C GLN A 27 -10.76 -12.43 -9.55
N ASN A 28 -11.13 -11.75 -10.63
CA ASN A 28 -11.30 -12.37 -11.96
C ASN A 28 -9.97 -12.76 -12.63
N PHE A 29 -8.85 -12.25 -12.13
CA PHE A 29 -7.49 -12.66 -12.50
C PHE A 29 -6.95 -13.64 -11.45
N THR A 30 -6.44 -14.81 -11.87
CA THR A 30 -6.15 -15.94 -10.97
C THR A 30 -4.68 -16.31 -10.82
N ASP A 31 -3.78 -15.72 -11.64
CA ASP A 31 -2.34 -16.01 -11.61
C ASP A 31 -1.61 -15.12 -10.60
N TRP A 32 -1.89 -15.34 -9.32
CA TRP A 32 -1.33 -14.61 -8.20
C TRP A 32 -0.91 -15.55 -7.05
N GLU A 33 0.02 -15.07 -6.24
CA GLU A 33 0.29 -15.53 -4.88
C GLU A 33 -0.08 -14.42 -3.90
N TRP A 34 -0.50 -14.79 -2.71
CA TRP A 34 -0.82 -13.83 -1.65
C TRP A 34 -0.05 -14.17 -0.39
N ILE A 35 0.89 -13.29 -0.02
CA ILE A 35 1.75 -13.47 1.13
C ILE A 35 1.24 -12.57 2.25
N ILE A 36 0.68 -13.21 3.28
CA ILE A 36 0.16 -12.55 4.47
C ILE A 36 1.15 -12.77 5.60
N THR A 37 1.71 -11.69 6.14
CA THR A 37 2.56 -11.78 7.34
C THR A 37 1.77 -11.35 8.56
N ASP A 38 1.51 -12.31 9.45
CA ASP A 38 0.96 -12.03 10.79
C ASP A 38 2.06 -11.46 11.70
N ASP A 39 1.89 -10.23 12.15
CA ASP A 39 2.84 -9.49 13.00
C ASP A 39 2.58 -9.74 14.49
N LYS A 40 2.41 -11.01 14.86
CA LYS A 40 2.17 -11.46 16.24
C LYS A 40 0.79 -11.07 16.78
N SER A 41 -0.27 -11.39 16.04
CA SER A 41 -1.66 -11.20 16.48
C SER A 41 -1.98 -11.98 17.76
N SER A 42 -2.86 -11.42 18.57
CA SER A 42 -3.41 -12.06 19.78
C SER A 42 -4.90 -12.41 19.64
N ASP A 43 -5.50 -12.06 18.52
CA ASP A 43 -6.88 -12.39 18.16
C ASP A 43 -6.94 -13.62 17.22
N ASN A 44 -8.09 -13.88 16.62
CA ASN A 44 -8.32 -15.03 15.73
C ASN A 44 -7.81 -14.82 14.30
N SER A 45 -6.98 -13.81 14.01
CA SER A 45 -6.52 -13.50 12.64
C SER A 45 -5.80 -14.68 11.99
N VAL A 46 -4.89 -15.33 12.70
CA VAL A 46 -4.11 -16.49 12.21
C VAL A 46 -5.03 -17.67 11.87
N GLU A 47 -6.02 -17.95 12.72
CA GLU A 47 -6.99 -19.03 12.51
C GLU A 47 -7.88 -18.77 11.29
N ILE A 48 -8.26 -17.51 11.06
CA ILE A 48 -9.05 -17.11 9.89
C ILE A 48 -8.26 -17.37 8.62
N ILE A 49 -6.96 -16.98 8.57
CA ILE A 49 -6.11 -17.23 7.42
C ILE A 49 -5.90 -18.72 7.18
N LYS A 50 -5.59 -19.49 8.23
CA LYS A 50 -5.35 -20.94 8.14
C LYS A 50 -6.57 -21.75 7.69
N LYS A 51 -7.78 -21.23 7.89
CA LYS A 51 -9.02 -21.86 7.38
C LYS A 51 -9.15 -21.76 5.87
N GLN A 52 -8.46 -20.85 5.22
CA GLN A 52 -8.48 -20.71 3.78
C GLN A 52 -7.64 -21.83 3.15
N GLN A 53 -8.29 -22.78 2.49
CA GLN A 53 -7.64 -23.93 1.87
C GLN A 53 -7.21 -23.62 0.43
N ASP A 54 -6.60 -22.44 0.20
CA ASP A 54 -6.11 -22.02 -1.10
C ASP A 54 -4.57 -22.03 -1.08
N SER A 55 -3.96 -22.86 -1.94
CA SER A 55 -2.50 -23.01 -2.00
C SER A 55 -1.75 -21.76 -2.48
N ARG A 56 -2.45 -20.76 -3.00
CA ARG A 56 -1.88 -19.47 -3.39
C ARG A 56 -1.68 -18.54 -2.20
N ILE A 57 -2.27 -18.84 -1.04
CA ILE A 57 -2.12 -18.05 0.20
C ILE A 57 -0.96 -18.60 0.99
N ILE A 58 0.01 -17.74 1.28
CA ILE A 58 1.22 -18.06 2.06
C ILE A 58 1.17 -17.25 3.35
N LEU A 59 1.03 -17.93 4.48
CA LEU A 59 1.07 -17.30 5.81
C LEU A 59 2.49 -17.32 6.37
N ILE A 60 2.97 -16.17 6.79
CA ILE A 60 4.20 -16.00 7.58
C ILE A 60 3.78 -15.55 8.98
N GLU A 61 4.16 -16.27 10.02
CA GLU A 61 3.96 -15.85 11.42
C GLU A 61 5.27 -15.24 11.92
N ALA A 62 5.28 -13.91 12.17
CA ALA A 62 6.46 -13.21 12.64
C ALA A 62 6.82 -13.62 14.08
N GLU A 63 8.11 -13.73 14.39
CA GLU A 63 8.60 -14.08 15.73
C GLU A 63 8.24 -13.03 16.79
N LYS A 64 8.20 -11.76 16.37
CA LYS A 64 7.88 -10.60 17.21
C LYS A 64 7.06 -9.59 16.43
N ASN A 65 6.31 -8.75 17.14
CA ASN A 65 5.67 -7.59 16.53
C ASN A 65 6.74 -6.57 16.13
N GLY A 66 6.85 -6.31 14.82
CA GLY A 66 7.81 -5.39 14.22
C GLY A 66 7.15 -4.20 13.51
N GLY A 67 5.81 -4.18 13.46
CA GLY A 67 5.02 -3.19 12.74
C GLY A 67 4.79 -3.53 11.25
N ALA A 68 3.89 -2.79 10.63
CA ALA A 68 3.39 -3.09 9.30
C ALA A 68 4.50 -3.12 8.23
N GLY A 69 5.49 -2.20 8.29
CA GLY A 69 6.62 -2.18 7.36
C GLY A 69 7.50 -3.41 7.47
N HIS A 70 7.78 -3.86 8.70
CA HIS A 70 8.51 -5.10 8.94
C HIS A 70 7.76 -6.31 8.37
N ALA A 71 6.47 -6.43 8.66
CA ALA A 71 5.63 -7.50 8.15
C ALA A 71 5.59 -7.51 6.61
N ARG A 72 5.44 -6.33 5.98
CA ARG A 72 5.50 -6.21 4.51
C ARG A 72 6.86 -6.63 3.96
N ASN A 73 7.96 -6.31 4.64
CA ASN A 73 9.32 -6.72 4.22
C ASN A 73 9.48 -8.23 4.24
N LEU A 74 9.02 -8.93 5.29
CA LEU A 74 9.04 -10.39 5.35
C LEU A 74 8.26 -11.02 4.18
N SER A 75 7.10 -10.44 3.84
CA SER A 75 6.34 -10.87 2.67
C SER A 75 7.07 -10.58 1.35
N LEU A 76 7.67 -9.40 1.21
CA LEU A 76 8.43 -9.02 0.01
C LEU A 76 9.63 -9.92 -0.25
N GLU A 77 10.32 -10.40 0.80
CA GLU A 77 11.40 -11.37 0.66
C GLU A 77 10.95 -12.65 -0.05
N LYS A 78 9.74 -13.11 0.26
CA LYS A 78 9.14 -14.33 -0.30
C LYS A 78 8.46 -14.12 -1.66
N ALA A 79 8.07 -12.91 -1.98
CA ALA A 79 7.36 -12.58 -3.22
C ALA A 79 8.15 -13.02 -4.46
N THR A 80 7.48 -13.70 -5.40
CA THR A 80 8.10 -14.23 -6.64
C THR A 80 7.44 -13.69 -7.91
N GLY A 81 6.30 -13.01 -7.77
CA GLY A 81 5.55 -12.42 -8.87
C GLY A 81 6.26 -11.21 -9.49
N ARG A 82 6.07 -11.05 -10.79
CA ARG A 82 6.57 -9.87 -11.52
C ARG A 82 5.96 -8.58 -11.01
N TYR A 83 4.63 -8.54 -10.86
CA TYR A 83 3.93 -7.37 -10.34
C TYR A 83 3.75 -7.51 -8.83
N ILE A 84 4.07 -6.45 -8.10
CA ILE A 84 3.88 -6.37 -6.66
C ILE A 84 2.80 -5.34 -6.36
N THR A 85 1.84 -5.73 -5.51
CA THR A 85 0.77 -4.87 -5.01
C THR A 85 0.53 -5.15 -3.54
N PHE A 86 -0.11 -4.22 -2.84
CA PHE A 86 -0.31 -4.27 -1.40
C PHE A 86 -1.78 -4.16 -1.06
N LEU A 87 -2.22 -4.93 -0.07
CA LEU A 87 -3.57 -4.88 0.47
C LEU A 87 -3.50 -4.96 1.98
N ASP A 88 -3.99 -3.96 2.70
CA ASP A 88 -4.06 -4.03 4.16
C ASP A 88 -5.20 -4.95 4.59
N ALA A 89 -5.07 -5.59 5.76
CA ALA A 89 -5.96 -6.67 6.23
C ALA A 89 -7.38 -6.20 6.60
N ASP A 90 -7.69 -4.93 6.41
CA ASP A 90 -8.99 -4.29 6.66
C ASP A 90 -9.57 -3.56 5.43
N ASP A 91 -8.90 -3.63 4.29
CA ASP A 91 -9.32 -3.00 3.05
C ASP A 91 -9.97 -3.99 2.07
N TYR A 92 -10.46 -3.48 0.93
CA TYR A 92 -11.22 -4.29 -0.03
C TYR A 92 -10.87 -3.92 -1.48
N TRP A 93 -10.73 -4.92 -2.35
CA TRP A 93 -10.62 -4.75 -3.80
C TRP A 93 -11.88 -5.15 -4.55
N GLU A 94 -12.23 -4.38 -5.57
CA GLU A 94 -13.25 -4.78 -6.52
C GLU A 94 -12.79 -6.02 -7.32
N PRO A 95 -13.72 -6.88 -7.79
CA PRO A 95 -13.35 -8.16 -8.42
C PRO A 95 -12.46 -8.05 -9.66
N ASN A 96 -12.38 -6.90 -10.27
CA ASN A 96 -11.58 -6.63 -11.48
C ASN A 96 -10.29 -5.82 -11.19
N PHE A 97 -9.90 -5.61 -9.92
CA PHE A 97 -8.72 -4.81 -9.58
C PHE A 97 -7.45 -5.35 -10.25
N LEU A 98 -7.14 -6.63 -10.06
CA LEU A 98 -5.91 -7.21 -10.60
C LEU A 98 -5.89 -7.19 -12.13
N SER A 99 -6.95 -7.60 -12.79
CA SER A 99 -7.02 -7.65 -14.26
C SER A 99 -6.91 -6.27 -14.90
N GLU A 100 -7.58 -5.25 -14.32
CA GLU A 100 -7.53 -3.88 -14.81
C GLU A 100 -6.16 -3.25 -14.61
N MET A 101 -5.54 -3.45 -13.44
CA MET A 101 -4.21 -2.93 -13.15
C MET A 101 -3.15 -3.54 -14.07
N ILE A 102 -3.16 -4.86 -14.26
CA ILE A 102 -2.20 -5.55 -15.15
C ILE A 102 -2.40 -5.10 -16.60
N SER A 103 -3.64 -5.10 -17.09
CA SER A 103 -3.95 -4.67 -18.45
C SER A 103 -3.47 -3.24 -18.71
N PHE A 104 -3.71 -2.34 -17.77
CA PHE A 104 -3.28 -0.95 -17.84
C PHE A 104 -1.75 -0.84 -17.82
N MET A 105 -1.06 -1.53 -16.90
CA MET A 105 0.40 -1.49 -16.85
C MET A 105 1.04 -2.00 -18.14
N GLN A 106 0.49 -3.05 -18.75
CA GLN A 106 0.97 -3.60 -20.02
C GLN A 106 0.70 -2.66 -21.19
N SER A 107 -0.51 -2.14 -21.32
CA SER A 107 -0.88 -1.24 -22.43
C SER A 107 -0.13 0.08 -22.40
N GLU A 108 0.13 0.60 -21.20
CA GLU A 108 0.85 1.86 -20.99
C GLU A 108 2.37 1.68 -20.85
N ASN A 109 2.86 0.45 -20.88
CA ASN A 109 4.27 0.10 -20.60
C ASN A 109 4.76 0.75 -19.29
N ALA A 110 3.92 0.70 -18.24
CA ALA A 110 4.17 1.38 -16.97
C ALA A 110 4.99 0.53 -16.00
N GLU A 111 5.95 1.14 -15.29
CA GLU A 111 6.66 0.52 -14.17
C GLU A 111 5.90 0.62 -12.85
N LEU A 112 5.07 1.66 -12.71
CA LEU A 112 4.20 1.92 -11.56
C LEU A 112 2.87 2.44 -12.08
N ALA A 113 1.78 1.84 -11.63
CA ALA A 113 0.43 2.35 -11.83
C ALA A 113 -0.31 2.47 -10.49
N TYR A 114 -1.28 3.36 -10.43
CA TYR A 114 -2.18 3.49 -9.29
C TYR A 114 -3.58 3.85 -9.76
N CYS A 115 -4.60 3.43 -9.01
CA CYS A 115 -5.99 3.67 -9.36
C CYS A 115 -6.71 4.56 -8.35
N THR A 116 -7.90 5.03 -8.71
CA THR A 116 -8.86 5.67 -7.79
C THR A 116 -9.34 4.66 -6.77
N TYR A 117 -9.59 5.09 -5.53
CA TYR A 117 -10.20 4.27 -4.50
C TYR A 117 -11.28 5.03 -3.73
N ALA A 118 -12.35 4.31 -3.38
CA ALA A 118 -13.41 4.84 -2.55
C ALA A 118 -12.97 4.91 -1.08
N ARG A 119 -13.40 5.94 -0.37
CA ARG A 119 -13.19 6.11 1.07
C ARG A 119 -14.47 5.80 1.82
N CYS A 120 -14.49 4.62 2.44
CA CYS A 120 -15.68 4.00 3.00
C CYS A 120 -15.65 4.02 4.54
N ASP A 121 -16.81 3.80 5.15
CA ASP A 121 -16.93 3.48 6.57
C ASP A 121 -16.56 2.01 6.87
N GLU A 122 -16.77 1.55 8.10
CA GLU A 122 -16.48 0.19 8.55
C GLU A 122 -17.26 -0.88 7.77
N HIS A 123 -18.41 -0.52 7.22
CA HIS A 123 -19.30 -1.41 6.45
C HIS A 123 -19.14 -1.25 4.92
N LEU A 124 -18.02 -0.68 4.47
CA LEU A 124 -17.69 -0.41 3.07
C LEU A 124 -18.71 0.49 2.33
N GLN A 125 -19.49 1.30 3.08
CA GLN A 125 -20.37 2.31 2.49
C GLN A 125 -19.59 3.60 2.24
N PRO A 126 -19.81 4.30 1.12
CA PRO A 126 -19.11 5.56 0.83
C PRO A 126 -19.29 6.57 1.97
N LYS A 127 -18.18 7.12 2.50
CA LYS A 127 -18.17 8.05 3.63
C LYS A 127 -17.81 9.47 3.22
N ILE A 128 -16.83 9.61 2.35
CA ILE A 128 -16.36 10.88 1.78
C ILE A 128 -16.00 10.67 0.31
N ALA A 129 -15.76 11.77 -0.42
CA ALA A 129 -15.38 11.67 -1.84
C ALA A 129 -14.17 10.76 -2.08
N ASP A 130 -14.16 10.03 -3.19
CA ASP A 130 -13.09 9.14 -3.59
C ASP A 130 -11.74 9.85 -3.62
N PHE A 131 -10.68 9.08 -3.46
CA PHE A 131 -9.33 9.56 -3.73
C PHE A 131 -9.01 9.29 -5.20
N GLU A 132 -8.96 10.35 -5.99
CA GLU A 132 -8.84 10.22 -7.44
C GLU A 132 -7.38 10.07 -7.92
N ALA A 133 -7.17 9.12 -8.82
CA ALA A 133 -5.96 8.98 -9.62
C ALA A 133 -6.05 9.88 -10.85
N ASP A 134 -5.66 11.15 -10.70
CA ASP A 134 -5.91 12.21 -11.67
C ASP A 134 -4.67 12.71 -12.43
N ILE A 135 -3.47 12.49 -11.88
CA ILE A 135 -2.21 13.00 -12.44
C ILE A 135 -1.11 11.94 -12.47
N GLU A 136 -0.13 12.08 -13.34
CA GLU A 136 1.13 11.34 -13.24
C GLU A 136 1.89 11.77 -11.98
N VAL A 137 2.35 10.77 -11.20
CA VAL A 137 3.09 11.02 -9.96
C VAL A 137 4.57 10.78 -10.21
N ASN A 138 5.39 11.79 -10.01
CA ASN A 138 6.85 11.72 -10.06
C ASN A 138 7.46 12.03 -8.70
N PHE A 139 8.79 11.89 -8.59
CA PHE A 139 9.51 12.17 -7.35
C PHE A 139 9.24 13.56 -6.79
N ASP A 140 9.28 14.61 -7.65
CA ASP A 140 9.16 16.00 -7.22
C ASP A 140 7.75 16.36 -6.72
N ASN A 141 6.70 15.83 -7.37
CA ASN A 141 5.34 16.10 -6.91
C ASN A 141 4.97 15.25 -5.69
N LEU A 142 5.51 14.02 -5.56
CA LEU A 142 5.30 13.20 -4.37
C LEU A 142 5.97 13.79 -3.12
N LEU A 143 7.10 14.48 -3.25
CA LEU A 143 7.70 15.25 -2.15
C LEU A 143 6.75 16.32 -1.57
N LYS A 144 5.82 16.82 -2.38
CA LYS A 144 4.91 17.91 -1.98
C LYS A 144 3.54 17.43 -1.51
N THR A 145 3.17 16.19 -1.83
CA THR A 145 1.88 15.61 -1.43
C THR A 145 1.89 14.10 -1.61
N CYS A 146 1.38 13.35 -0.63
CA CYS A 146 1.24 11.90 -0.78
C CYS A 146 0.01 11.60 -1.66
N ARG A 147 0.25 11.08 -2.87
CA ARG A 147 -0.79 10.71 -3.84
C ARG A 147 -0.80 9.22 -4.19
N LEU A 148 0.11 8.46 -3.64
CA LEU A 148 0.16 7.01 -3.79
C LEU A 148 -0.35 6.35 -2.51
N SER A 149 -1.27 5.42 -2.65
CA SER A 149 -1.72 4.52 -1.59
C SER A 149 -1.23 3.11 -1.89
N LEU A 150 -0.79 2.39 -0.88
CA LEU A 150 -0.42 0.97 -1.01
C LEU A 150 -1.59 0.16 -1.56
N LEU A 151 -2.78 0.35 -1.00
CA LEU A 151 -4.04 -0.29 -1.39
C LEU A 151 -4.34 -0.25 -2.89
N ALA A 152 -4.00 0.86 -3.55
CA ALA A 152 -4.44 1.16 -4.90
C ALA A 152 -3.28 1.23 -5.92
N SER A 153 -2.12 0.70 -5.59
CA SER A 153 -0.91 0.79 -6.42
C SER A 153 -0.33 -0.58 -6.75
N MET A 154 0.28 -0.68 -7.94
CA MET A 154 0.99 -1.87 -8.41
C MET A 154 2.27 -1.45 -9.15
N TYR A 155 3.38 -2.17 -8.95
CA TYR A 155 4.62 -1.90 -9.66
C TYR A 155 5.27 -3.16 -10.25
N ASP A 156 6.07 -2.99 -11.30
CA ASP A 156 6.78 -4.06 -12.02
C ASP A 156 8.15 -4.30 -11.39
N SER A 157 8.26 -5.33 -10.55
CA SER A 157 9.48 -5.65 -9.81
C SER A 157 10.62 -6.19 -10.70
N GLU A 158 10.32 -6.72 -11.88
CA GLU A 158 11.36 -7.13 -12.83
C GLU A 158 12.10 -5.91 -13.40
N ARG A 159 11.40 -4.78 -13.56
CA ARG A 159 11.97 -3.55 -14.12
C ARG A 159 12.66 -2.67 -13.07
N VAL A 160 12.11 -2.60 -11.85
CA VAL A 160 12.59 -1.65 -10.83
C VAL A 160 13.25 -2.30 -9.62
N GLY A 161 13.19 -3.63 -9.52
CA GLY A 161 13.58 -4.38 -8.34
C GLY A 161 12.50 -4.35 -7.25
N LYS A 162 12.64 -5.20 -6.25
CA LYS A 162 11.81 -5.12 -5.04
C LYS A 162 12.19 -3.88 -4.23
N GLU A 163 11.22 -3.10 -3.81
CA GLU A 163 11.42 -1.94 -2.94
C GLU A 163 10.94 -2.25 -1.54
N PHE A 164 11.86 -2.20 -0.58
CA PHE A 164 11.59 -2.52 0.82
C PHE A 164 11.21 -1.26 1.62
N PHE A 165 10.42 -1.48 2.67
CA PHE A 165 10.03 -0.43 3.60
C PHE A 165 11.19 -0.09 4.54
N PRO A 166 11.47 1.18 4.80
CA PRO A 166 12.54 1.56 5.73
C PRO A 166 12.16 1.24 7.16
N GLU A 167 13.11 0.75 7.94
CA GLU A 167 12.92 0.54 9.36
C GLU A 167 12.81 1.87 10.11
N GLY A 168 11.98 1.90 11.16
CA GLY A 168 11.86 3.02 12.09
C GLY A 168 11.13 4.26 11.57
N SER A 169 10.68 4.28 10.31
CA SER A 169 9.86 5.37 9.77
C SER A 169 8.38 5.14 10.07
N LYS A 170 7.69 6.16 10.59
CA LYS A 170 6.23 6.15 10.71
C LYS A 170 5.51 6.51 9.40
N ARG A 171 6.28 6.89 8.38
CA ARG A 171 5.82 7.21 7.02
C ARG A 171 6.52 6.30 6.02
N GLU A 172 6.60 5.03 6.36
CA GLU A 172 7.32 4.00 5.62
C GLU A 172 6.84 3.83 4.18
N ASP A 173 5.53 3.92 3.96
CA ASP A 173 4.88 3.94 2.66
C ASP A 173 5.38 5.08 1.77
N HIS A 174 5.41 6.29 2.32
CA HIS A 174 5.86 7.47 1.59
C HIS A 174 7.35 7.39 1.21
N VAL A 175 8.19 6.88 2.13
CA VAL A 175 9.63 6.69 1.84
C VAL A 175 9.83 5.64 0.76
N MET A 176 9.12 4.52 0.84
CA MET A 176 9.18 3.44 -0.16
C MET A 176 8.79 3.97 -1.55
N TRP A 177 7.70 4.71 -1.68
CA TRP A 177 7.29 5.30 -2.95
C TRP A 177 8.29 6.35 -3.48
N LEU A 178 8.86 7.19 -2.60
CA LEU A 178 9.91 8.13 -3.00
C LEU A 178 11.15 7.41 -3.52
N ASN A 179 11.56 6.32 -2.89
CA ASN A 179 12.72 5.54 -3.36
C ASN A 179 12.43 4.88 -4.72
N LEU A 180 11.23 4.34 -4.91
CA LEU A 180 10.81 3.77 -6.19
C LEU A 180 10.81 4.84 -7.29
N LEU A 181 10.25 6.03 -7.03
CA LEU A 181 10.21 7.15 -7.97
C LEU A 181 11.57 7.83 -8.24
N LYS A 182 12.64 7.47 -7.52
CA LYS A 182 14.00 7.82 -7.94
C LYS A 182 14.51 6.96 -9.11
N LYS A 183 13.92 5.78 -9.31
CA LYS A 183 14.34 4.80 -10.32
C LYS A 183 13.56 4.94 -11.63
N ILE A 184 12.36 5.53 -11.58
CA ILE A 184 11.44 5.66 -12.72
C ILE A 184 10.98 7.10 -12.88
N PRO A 185 10.58 7.52 -14.08
CA PRO A 185 10.18 8.90 -14.32
C PRO A 185 8.87 9.28 -13.63
N TYR A 186 7.88 8.40 -13.63
CA TYR A 186 6.56 8.64 -13.03
C TYR A 186 5.75 7.35 -12.84
N GLY A 187 4.76 7.40 -11.94
CA GLY A 187 3.66 6.45 -11.83
C GLY A 187 2.44 6.94 -12.59
N LYS A 188 1.77 6.04 -13.31
CA LYS A 188 0.62 6.35 -14.17
C LYS A 188 -0.71 6.19 -13.47
N PRO A 189 -1.66 7.14 -13.63
CA PRO A 189 -2.99 7.07 -13.01
C PRO A 189 -3.96 6.27 -13.88
N LEU A 190 -4.59 5.25 -13.31
CA LEU A 190 -5.77 4.58 -13.86
C LEU A 190 -7.03 5.19 -13.23
N LYS A 191 -7.80 5.96 -14.02
CA LYS A 191 -9.01 6.67 -13.54
C LYS A 191 -10.22 5.73 -13.42
N LYS A 192 -10.07 4.67 -12.62
CA LYS A 192 -11.14 3.73 -12.28
C LYS A 192 -11.12 3.49 -10.78
N THR A 193 -12.27 3.48 -10.12
CA THR A 193 -12.40 3.12 -8.70
C THR A 193 -12.40 1.61 -8.59
N LEU A 194 -11.27 1.04 -8.11
CA LEU A 194 -11.05 -0.41 -8.06
C LEU A 194 -10.75 -0.93 -6.64
N ALA A 195 -10.66 -0.04 -5.66
CA ALA A 195 -10.37 -0.39 -4.29
C ALA A 195 -11.22 0.44 -3.31
N LYS A 196 -11.42 -0.09 -2.10
CA LYS A 196 -12.14 0.59 -1.01
C LYS A 196 -11.25 0.65 0.22
N TYR A 197 -10.95 1.87 0.63
CA TYR A 197 -10.23 2.16 1.87
C TYR A 197 -11.22 2.26 3.04
N ARG A 198 -11.05 1.39 4.03
CA ARG A 198 -11.90 1.34 5.23
C ARG A 198 -11.44 2.34 6.27
N MET A 199 -12.28 3.33 6.55
CA MET A 199 -12.04 4.38 7.55
C MET A 199 -12.64 3.97 8.89
N ARG A 200 -11.85 3.36 9.78
CA ARG A 200 -12.29 2.92 11.11
C ARG A 200 -11.88 3.85 12.23
N GLU A 201 -12.60 3.82 13.35
CA GLU A 201 -12.19 4.48 14.59
C GLU A 201 -10.95 3.78 15.16
N GLY A 202 -9.96 4.56 15.63
CA GLY A 202 -8.71 4.03 16.18
C GLY A 202 -7.61 3.72 15.15
N SER A 203 -7.82 3.97 13.86
CA SER A 203 -6.79 3.83 12.83
C SER A 203 -5.54 4.67 13.16
N VAL A 204 -4.36 4.07 12.99
CA VAL A 204 -3.04 4.70 13.24
C VAL A 204 -2.88 6.00 12.44
N SER A 205 -3.46 6.08 11.27
CA SER A 205 -3.42 7.26 10.38
C SER A 205 -4.14 8.51 10.94
N ARG A 206 -4.98 8.36 11.97
CA ARG A 206 -5.71 9.48 12.59
C ARG A 206 -4.93 10.25 13.65
N ASN A 207 -3.82 9.74 14.16
CA ASN A 207 -3.06 10.43 15.21
C ASN A 207 -2.22 11.57 14.62
N LYS A 208 -2.81 12.78 14.55
CA LYS A 208 -2.24 13.97 13.89
C LYS A 208 -1.12 14.67 14.67
N THR A 209 -0.88 14.33 15.93
CA THR A 209 -0.02 15.13 16.84
C THR A 209 1.45 15.17 16.43
N ASN A 210 1.95 14.22 15.65
CA ASN A 210 3.36 14.17 15.24
C ASN A 210 3.57 14.12 13.71
N ILE A 211 2.50 14.19 12.92
CA ILE A 211 2.56 13.96 11.47
C ILE A 211 3.54 14.91 10.75
N MET A 212 3.63 16.17 11.21
CA MET A 212 4.57 17.16 10.68
C MET A 212 6.03 16.79 10.98
N LYS A 213 6.30 16.32 12.20
CA LYS A 213 7.62 15.86 12.61
C LYS A 213 8.01 14.61 11.81
N ASP A 214 7.12 13.64 11.72
CA ASP A 214 7.37 12.41 10.98
C ASP A 214 7.63 12.70 9.49
N GLN A 215 6.87 13.63 8.90
CA GLN A 215 7.09 14.07 7.53
C GLN A 215 8.41 14.82 7.33
N TYR A 216 8.82 15.65 8.29
CA TYR A 216 10.14 16.28 8.28
C TYR A 216 11.27 15.24 8.31
N LEU A 217 11.14 14.20 9.14
CA LEU A 217 12.13 13.12 9.25
C LEU A 217 12.24 12.32 7.95
N VAL A 218 11.16 12.12 7.20
CA VAL A 218 11.23 11.54 5.83
C VAL A 218 12.24 12.30 4.98
N TYR A 219 12.15 13.63 4.94
CA TYR A 219 13.05 14.44 4.11
C TYR A 219 14.46 14.52 4.67
N LYS A 220 14.58 14.64 5.98
CA LYS A 220 15.87 14.83 6.65
C LYS A 220 16.70 13.55 6.68
N GLU A 221 16.11 12.44 7.10
CA GLU A 221 16.82 11.20 7.38
C GLU A 221 16.81 10.24 6.17
N HIS A 222 15.67 10.07 5.53
CA HIS A 222 15.56 9.11 4.41
C HIS A 222 15.90 9.71 3.05
N MET A 223 15.62 11.01 2.84
CA MET A 223 16.02 11.70 1.60
C MET A 223 17.37 12.43 1.71
N ASN A 224 17.97 12.50 2.89
CA ASN A 224 19.24 13.19 3.15
C ASN A 224 19.24 14.67 2.72
N PHE A 225 18.11 15.37 2.86
CA PHE A 225 18.02 16.77 2.51
C PHE A 225 18.61 17.67 3.61
N SER A 226 19.12 18.84 3.23
CA SER A 226 19.50 19.87 4.19
C SER A 226 18.31 20.30 5.05
N THR A 227 18.54 20.83 6.24
CA THR A 227 17.49 21.31 7.15
C THR A 227 16.51 22.27 6.46
N LEU A 228 17.03 23.25 5.71
CA LEU A 228 16.19 24.22 4.97
C LEU A 228 15.33 23.55 3.90
N LYS A 229 15.91 22.61 3.13
CA LYS A 229 15.19 21.87 2.11
C LYS A 229 14.11 20.96 2.73
N SER A 230 14.40 20.32 3.86
CA SER A 230 13.44 19.48 4.59
C SER A 230 12.26 20.31 5.12
N LEU A 231 12.54 21.49 5.71
CA LEU A 231 11.49 22.41 6.16
C LEU A 231 10.62 22.92 5.00
N TYR A 232 11.23 23.26 3.87
CA TYR A 232 10.51 23.69 2.67
C TYR A 232 9.52 22.64 2.19
N TYR A 233 9.94 21.37 2.04
CA TYR A 233 9.05 20.30 1.60
C TYR A 233 8.00 19.93 2.64
N THR A 234 8.33 19.98 3.93
CA THR A 234 7.36 19.76 5.01
C THR A 234 6.25 20.81 4.98
N ALA A 235 6.60 22.09 4.79
CA ALA A 235 5.62 23.18 4.67
C ALA A 235 4.73 23.02 3.42
N ASN A 236 5.32 22.67 2.27
CA ASN A 236 4.55 22.39 1.04
C ASN A 236 3.61 21.21 1.21
N TRP A 237 4.07 20.13 1.81
CA TRP A 237 3.25 18.94 2.07
C TRP A 237 2.05 19.28 2.96
N ALA A 238 2.26 20.02 4.04
CA ALA A 238 1.20 20.46 4.94
C ALA A 238 0.19 21.37 4.21
N PHE A 239 0.67 22.37 3.46
CA PHE A 239 -0.19 23.27 2.71
C PHE A 239 -1.06 22.54 1.67
N ASN A 240 -0.48 21.58 0.95
CA ASN A 240 -1.23 20.78 -0.03
C ASN A 240 -2.20 19.79 0.64
N GLY A 241 -1.90 19.33 1.86
CA GLY A 241 -2.79 18.49 2.66
C GLY A 241 -4.04 19.23 3.17
N PHE A 242 -3.96 20.55 3.37
CA PHE A 242 -5.11 21.38 3.76
C PHE A 242 -6.06 21.73 2.59
N LYS A 243 -5.61 21.55 1.34
CA LYS A 243 -6.41 21.83 0.14
C LYS A 243 -7.26 20.64 -0.34
N LYS A 244 -7.12 19.49 0.30
CA LYS A 244 -7.86 18.26 0.02
C LYS A 244 -8.93 18.01 1.07
#